data_d5d8d492513fff785a9e446646848493
#
_entry.id   d5d8d492513fff785a9e446646848493
#
_cell.length_a   1.000
_cell.length_b   1.000
_cell.length_c   1.000
_cell.angle_alpha   90.00
_cell.angle_beta   90.00
_cell.angle_gamma   90.00
#
_symmetry.space_group_name_H-M   'P 1'
#
loop_
_entity.id
_entity.type
_entity.pdbx_description
1 polymer ?
#
loop_
_entity_poly.entity_id
_entity_poly.type
_entity_poly.pdbx_seq_one_letter_code
_entity_poly.pdbx_strand_id
1 'polypeptide(L)'
;MCLCVGVAVAARQTVFATPQNDYKTYANARFKYSISYPADLLIPQGEAENGDGQVFREKSGSVEMRVYGGYNVSNETLRSRYAELIRKWNNVTYKVIRRDWFVVSAMVNGKIHYQKTILRGDVFKTFEIVYDAVRGSTYNDVTDRIAKSFKG
;
A
#
# COMPACT_ATOMS: atom_id res chain seq x y z
N MET A 1 15.87 -67.64 -5.09
CA MET A 1 15.24 -66.54 -5.86
C MET A 1 14.40 -65.72 -4.86
N CYS A 2 14.96 -64.59 -4.42
CA CYS A 2 14.34 -63.72 -3.39
C CYS A 2 13.79 -62.47 -4.10
N LEU A 3 12.46 -62.33 -4.11
CA LEU A 3 11.76 -61.12 -4.65
C LEU A 3 11.74 -60.07 -3.54
N CYS A 4 12.51 -58.96 -3.71
CA CYS A 4 12.31 -57.76 -2.91
C CYS A 4 11.22 -56.87 -3.53
N VAL A 5 10.09 -56.77 -2.86
CA VAL A 5 9.01 -55.82 -3.20
C VAL A 5 9.35 -54.47 -2.56
N GLY A 6 9.78 -53.50 -3.37
CA GLY A 6 10.00 -52.14 -2.90
C GLY A 6 8.68 -51.38 -2.79
N VAL A 7 8.34 -50.96 -1.57
CA VAL A 7 7.19 -50.08 -1.34
C VAL A 7 7.65 -48.62 -1.54
N ALA A 8 7.19 -47.98 -2.61
CA ALA A 8 7.39 -46.56 -2.85
C ALA A 8 6.42 -45.75 -1.99
N VAL A 9 6.95 -45.07 -0.96
CA VAL A 9 6.18 -44.10 -0.15
C VAL A 9 6.15 -42.78 -0.92
N ALA A 10 5.02 -42.45 -1.53
CA ALA A 10 4.79 -41.14 -2.15
C ALA A 10 4.58 -40.08 -1.05
N ALA A 11 5.55 -39.23 -0.86
CA ALA A 11 5.43 -38.06 0.01
C ALA A 11 4.42 -37.09 -0.60
N ARG A 12 3.24 -36.94 0.03
CA ARG A 12 2.27 -35.90 -0.30
C ARG A 12 2.83 -34.56 0.18
N GLN A 13 3.24 -33.71 -0.75
CA GLN A 13 3.52 -32.31 -0.48
C GLN A 13 2.20 -31.59 -0.22
N THR A 14 1.95 -31.23 1.03
CA THR A 14 0.87 -30.31 1.41
C THR A 14 1.26 -28.92 0.93
N VAL A 15 0.72 -28.49 -0.19
CA VAL A 15 0.78 -27.09 -0.64
C VAL A 15 -0.12 -26.30 0.31
N PHE A 16 0.47 -25.58 1.26
CA PHE A 16 -0.25 -24.59 2.05
C PHE A 16 -0.59 -23.43 1.09
N ALA A 17 -1.87 -23.31 0.73
CA ALA A 17 -2.36 -22.15 0.02
C ALA A 17 -2.12 -20.92 0.91
N THR A 18 -1.35 -19.97 0.43
CA THR A 18 -1.20 -18.66 1.08
C THR A 18 -2.61 -18.05 1.21
N PRO A 19 -3.03 -17.55 2.37
CA PRO A 19 -4.34 -16.94 2.51
C PRO A 19 -4.46 -15.81 1.50
N GLN A 20 -5.38 -15.96 0.54
CA GLN A 20 -5.63 -14.94 -0.47
C GLN A 20 -6.54 -13.90 0.19
N ASN A 21 -5.99 -12.73 0.53
CA ASN A 21 -6.75 -11.63 1.09
C ASN A 21 -7.92 -11.23 0.15
N ASP A 22 -9.09 -10.97 0.74
CA ASP A 22 -10.25 -10.46 0.02
C ASP A 22 -10.05 -8.95 -0.28
N TYR A 23 -9.80 -8.61 -1.55
CA TYR A 23 -9.56 -7.24 -1.98
C TYR A 23 -10.86 -6.59 -2.46
N LYS A 24 -11.18 -5.44 -1.84
CA LYS A 24 -12.25 -4.53 -2.28
C LYS A 24 -11.66 -3.25 -2.87
N THR A 25 -12.45 -2.54 -3.64
CA THR A 25 -12.02 -1.28 -4.26
C THR A 25 -12.81 -0.10 -3.67
N TYR A 26 -12.07 0.90 -3.21
CA TYR A 26 -12.58 2.23 -2.90
C TYR A 26 -12.39 3.14 -4.11
N ALA A 27 -13.44 3.85 -4.50
CA ALA A 27 -13.42 4.82 -5.60
C ALA A 27 -13.90 6.18 -5.08
N ASN A 28 -13.05 7.21 -5.23
CA ASN A 28 -13.39 8.58 -4.85
C ASN A 28 -14.00 9.31 -6.04
N ALA A 29 -15.25 9.75 -5.89
CA ALA A 29 -15.99 10.42 -6.96
C ALA A 29 -15.52 11.87 -7.18
N ARG A 30 -15.07 12.56 -6.12
CA ARG A 30 -14.65 13.97 -6.18
C ARG A 30 -13.35 14.15 -6.97
N PHE A 31 -12.33 13.38 -6.64
CA PHE A 31 -10.99 13.52 -7.24
C PHE A 31 -10.66 12.44 -8.26
N LYS A 32 -11.63 11.55 -8.60
CA LYS A 32 -11.51 10.55 -9.67
C LYS A 32 -10.28 9.66 -9.51
N TYR A 33 -10.15 9.01 -8.39
CA TYR A 33 -9.15 7.97 -8.14
C TYR A 33 -9.78 6.71 -7.57
N SER A 34 -9.06 5.60 -7.68
CA SER A 34 -9.45 4.33 -7.07
C SER A 34 -8.25 3.60 -6.49
N ILE A 35 -8.50 2.79 -5.47
CA ILE A 35 -7.49 1.98 -4.79
C ILE A 35 -8.13 0.69 -4.28
N SER A 36 -7.43 -0.44 -4.43
CA SER A 36 -7.87 -1.71 -3.84
C SER A 36 -7.18 -1.95 -2.51
N TYR A 37 -7.91 -2.49 -1.55
CA TYR A 37 -7.42 -2.76 -0.21
C TYR A 37 -7.89 -4.14 0.27
N PRO A 38 -7.09 -4.85 1.10
CA PRO A 38 -7.50 -6.13 1.68
C PRO A 38 -8.54 -5.91 2.78
N ALA A 39 -9.80 -6.25 2.52
CA ALA A 39 -10.93 -5.96 3.41
C ALA A 39 -10.94 -6.83 4.69
N ASP A 40 -10.20 -7.92 4.70
CA ASP A 40 -9.95 -8.77 5.86
C ASP A 40 -8.90 -8.17 6.83
N LEU A 41 -8.03 -7.29 6.34
CA LEU A 41 -6.98 -6.63 7.14
C LEU A 41 -7.28 -5.17 7.44
N LEU A 42 -7.82 -4.43 6.48
CA LEU A 42 -8.01 -2.98 6.56
C LEU A 42 -9.49 -2.61 6.51
N ILE A 43 -9.99 -2.05 7.60
CA ILE A 43 -11.40 -1.66 7.77
C ILE A 43 -11.55 -0.17 7.43
N PRO A 44 -12.40 0.19 6.45
CA PRO A 44 -12.68 1.58 6.11
C PRO A 44 -13.36 2.29 7.28
N GLN A 45 -12.92 3.52 7.59
CA GLN A 45 -13.43 4.33 8.70
C GLN A 45 -14.53 5.33 8.29
N GLY A 46 -14.93 5.28 7.03
CA GLY A 46 -15.86 6.24 6.42
C GLY A 46 -15.13 7.32 5.63
N GLU A 47 -15.81 7.82 4.60
CA GLU A 47 -15.29 8.91 3.78
C GLU A 47 -15.27 10.21 4.59
N ALA A 48 -14.26 11.05 4.39
CA ALA A 48 -14.17 12.36 5.02
C ALA A 48 -15.36 13.25 4.60
N GLU A 49 -15.83 14.13 5.50
CA GLU A 49 -16.97 15.01 5.25
C GLU A 49 -16.82 15.88 4.01
N ASN A 50 -15.59 16.31 3.70
CA ASN A 50 -15.29 17.07 2.49
C ASN A 50 -15.16 16.20 1.23
N GLY A 51 -15.35 14.88 1.34
CA GLY A 51 -15.29 13.93 0.22
C GLY A 51 -13.91 13.79 -0.43
N ASP A 52 -12.82 14.16 0.26
CA ASP A 52 -11.48 14.09 -0.33
C ASP A 52 -10.83 12.71 -0.24
N GLY A 53 -11.27 11.88 0.70
CA GLY A 53 -10.68 10.56 0.88
C GLY A 53 -11.18 9.77 2.07
N GLN A 54 -10.43 8.75 2.43
CA GLN A 54 -10.80 7.81 3.47
C GLN A 54 -9.58 7.25 4.21
N VAL A 55 -9.77 6.97 5.49
CA VAL A 55 -8.82 6.24 6.33
C VAL A 55 -9.27 4.79 6.45
N PHE A 56 -8.30 3.88 6.44
CA PHE A 56 -8.48 2.45 6.69
C PHE A 56 -7.58 2.04 7.85
N ARG A 57 -8.09 1.26 8.78
CA ARG A 57 -7.33 0.80 9.94
C ARG A 57 -7.40 -0.70 10.10
N GLU A 58 -6.30 -1.29 10.52
CA GLU A 58 -6.33 -2.64 11.04
C GLU A 58 -7.10 -2.68 12.38
N LYS A 59 -7.75 -3.79 12.67
CA LYS A 59 -8.53 -3.97 13.91
C LYS A 59 -7.73 -3.70 15.18
N SER A 60 -6.42 -4.01 15.18
CA SER A 60 -5.51 -3.72 16.29
C SER A 60 -5.12 -2.24 16.41
N GLY A 61 -5.34 -1.44 15.36
CA GLY A 61 -4.91 -0.05 15.26
C GLY A 61 -3.43 0.15 14.94
N SER A 62 -2.65 -0.92 14.77
CA SER A 62 -1.20 -0.84 14.51
C SER A 62 -0.85 -0.53 13.05
N VAL A 63 -1.83 -0.63 12.15
CA VAL A 63 -1.69 -0.29 10.73
C VAL A 63 -2.76 0.71 10.33
N GLU A 64 -2.33 1.76 9.68
CA GLU A 64 -3.20 2.78 9.11
C GLU A 64 -2.83 3.05 7.66
N MET A 65 -3.83 3.07 6.80
CA MET A 65 -3.72 3.52 5.41
C MET A 65 -4.64 4.72 5.22
N ARG A 66 -4.15 5.75 4.55
CA ARG A 66 -4.92 6.92 4.12
C ARG A 66 -4.85 7.06 2.63
N VAL A 67 -5.96 7.42 2.01
CA VAL A 67 -6.00 7.81 0.61
C VAL A 67 -6.82 9.09 0.46
N TYR A 68 -6.29 10.06 -0.27
CA TYR A 68 -6.93 11.36 -0.43
C TYR A 68 -6.52 12.06 -1.71
N GLY A 69 -7.38 12.98 -2.14
CA GLY A 69 -7.12 13.90 -3.24
C GLY A 69 -7.12 15.36 -2.77
N GLY A 70 -6.44 16.23 -3.49
CA GLY A 70 -6.43 17.67 -3.21
C GLY A 70 -6.00 18.48 -4.41
N TYR A 71 -6.55 19.67 -4.56
CA TYR A 71 -6.14 20.61 -5.59
C TYR A 71 -4.75 21.18 -5.31
N ASN A 72 -3.98 21.36 -6.36
CA ASN A 72 -2.64 21.94 -6.32
C ASN A 72 -2.72 23.49 -6.30
N VAL A 73 -3.29 24.04 -5.25
CA VAL A 73 -3.51 25.50 -5.14
C VAL A 73 -2.21 26.32 -5.06
N SER A 74 -1.11 25.70 -4.68
CA SER A 74 0.22 26.34 -4.58
C SER A 74 1.07 26.17 -5.83
N ASN A 75 0.54 25.59 -6.90
CA ASN A 75 1.26 25.30 -8.14
C ASN A 75 2.58 24.53 -7.92
N GLU A 76 2.58 23.61 -6.98
CA GLU A 76 3.74 22.76 -6.69
C GLU A 76 3.99 21.78 -7.83
N THR A 77 5.26 21.45 -8.05
CA THR A 77 5.62 20.38 -8.95
C THR A 77 5.62 19.03 -8.24
N LEU A 78 5.44 17.95 -8.99
CA LEU A 78 5.61 16.60 -8.44
C LEU A 78 7.01 16.41 -7.84
N ARG A 79 8.04 17.03 -8.46
CA ARG A 79 9.43 16.99 -8.00
C ARG A 79 9.64 17.75 -6.69
N SER A 80 8.99 18.90 -6.48
CA SER A 80 9.11 19.65 -5.23
C SER A 80 8.51 18.87 -4.06
N ARG A 81 7.31 18.27 -4.22
CA ARG A 81 6.70 17.40 -3.21
C ARG A 81 7.53 16.15 -2.92
N TYR A 82 8.07 15.52 -3.94
CA TYR A 82 9.00 14.39 -3.77
C TYR A 82 10.23 14.77 -2.95
N ALA A 83 10.88 15.89 -3.25
CA ALA A 83 12.06 16.38 -2.54
C ALA A 83 11.73 16.75 -1.07
N GLU A 84 10.57 17.36 -0.84
CA GLU A 84 10.09 17.69 0.51
C GLU A 84 9.88 16.43 1.35
N LEU A 85 9.22 15.42 0.79
CA LEU A 85 8.98 14.16 1.50
C LEU A 85 10.28 13.44 1.87
N ILE A 86 11.27 13.43 0.98
CA ILE A 86 12.60 12.86 1.25
C ILE A 86 13.30 13.61 2.38
N ARG A 87 13.17 14.95 2.45
CA ARG A 87 13.74 15.75 3.56
C ARG A 87 13.02 15.48 4.88
N LYS A 88 11.71 15.30 4.84
CA LYS A 88 10.89 15.01 6.01
C LYS A 88 11.18 13.62 6.60
N TRP A 89 11.42 12.62 5.76
CA TRP A 89 11.66 11.24 6.17
C TRP A 89 13.17 10.92 6.17
N ASN A 90 13.80 11.00 7.32
CA ASN A 90 15.28 10.94 7.47
C ASN A 90 15.91 9.61 7.03
N ASN A 91 15.17 8.50 7.07
CA ASN A 91 15.67 7.16 6.73
C ASN A 91 14.89 6.56 5.54
N VAL A 92 15.10 7.15 4.37
CA VAL A 92 14.47 6.70 3.12
C VAL A 92 15.13 5.40 2.66
N THR A 93 14.34 4.33 2.55
CA THR A 93 14.78 2.98 2.16
C THR A 93 14.50 2.67 0.69
N TYR A 94 13.47 3.31 0.10
CA TYR A 94 13.13 3.18 -1.31
C TYR A 94 12.53 4.48 -1.84
N LYS A 95 12.89 4.85 -3.05
CA LYS A 95 12.34 6.03 -3.71
C LYS A 95 12.40 5.91 -5.23
N VAL A 96 11.35 6.39 -5.88
CA VAL A 96 11.27 6.49 -7.33
C VAL A 96 10.38 7.65 -7.73
N ILE A 97 10.77 8.38 -8.78
CA ILE A 97 9.95 9.42 -9.39
C ILE A 97 9.82 9.14 -10.89
N ARG A 98 8.61 9.34 -11.43
CA ARG A 98 8.26 9.23 -12.83
C ARG A 98 7.64 10.55 -13.30
N ARG A 99 7.14 10.56 -14.53
CA ARG A 99 6.55 11.75 -15.14
C ARG A 99 5.40 12.33 -14.31
N ASP A 100 4.52 11.49 -13.80
CA ASP A 100 3.23 11.86 -13.20
C ASP A 100 2.97 11.24 -11.84
N TRP A 101 3.93 10.51 -11.28
CA TRP A 101 3.85 9.95 -9.94
C TRP A 101 5.22 9.73 -9.30
N PHE A 102 5.22 9.63 -8.00
CA PHE A 102 6.38 9.16 -7.23
C PHE A 102 5.98 8.19 -6.13
N VAL A 103 6.96 7.43 -5.65
CA VAL A 103 6.91 6.63 -4.43
C VAL A 103 8.10 6.98 -3.56
N VAL A 104 7.86 7.06 -2.25
CA VAL A 104 8.89 7.09 -1.22
C VAL A 104 8.50 6.12 -0.12
N SER A 105 9.45 5.32 0.33
CA SER A 105 9.33 4.48 1.52
C SER A 105 10.48 4.79 2.48
N ALA A 106 10.18 4.85 3.76
CA ALA A 106 11.15 5.15 4.80
C ALA A 106 10.87 4.37 6.08
N MET A 107 11.90 4.15 6.88
CA MET A 107 11.75 3.66 8.25
C MET A 107 11.87 4.82 9.23
N VAL A 108 10.78 5.13 9.92
CA VAL A 108 10.71 6.23 10.89
C VAL A 108 10.21 5.68 12.23
N ASN A 109 11.02 5.80 13.28
CA ASN A 109 10.68 5.32 14.63
C ASN A 109 10.18 3.86 14.67
N GLY A 110 10.88 2.96 13.97
CA GLY A 110 10.54 1.53 13.92
C GLY A 110 9.32 1.18 13.06
N LYS A 111 8.74 2.16 12.35
CA LYS A 111 7.62 1.96 11.43
C LYS A 111 8.04 2.16 9.98
N ILE A 112 7.48 1.37 9.10
CA ILE A 112 7.55 1.60 7.65
C ILE A 112 6.46 2.61 7.29
N HIS A 113 6.87 3.69 6.65
CA HIS A 113 6.03 4.65 5.97
C HIS A 113 6.19 4.44 4.47
N TYR A 114 5.11 4.26 3.76
CA TYR A 114 5.10 4.14 2.31
C TYR A 114 4.08 5.11 1.74
N GLN A 115 4.51 5.97 0.84
CA GLN A 115 3.63 6.93 0.16
C GLN A 115 3.79 6.84 -1.35
N LYS A 116 2.67 6.79 -2.07
CA LYS A 116 2.60 7.01 -3.51
C LYS A 116 1.73 8.23 -3.79
N THR A 117 2.24 9.14 -4.60
CA THR A 117 1.53 10.36 -5.01
C THR A 117 1.48 10.43 -6.54
N ILE A 118 0.31 10.72 -7.07
CA ILE A 118 0.04 10.93 -8.50
C ILE A 118 -0.39 12.37 -8.69
N LEU A 119 0.15 13.05 -9.73
CA LEU A 119 -0.30 14.36 -10.18
C LEU A 119 -0.98 14.22 -11.54
N ARG A 120 -2.24 14.62 -11.62
CA ARG A 120 -3.02 14.68 -12.87
C ARG A 120 -3.67 16.05 -13.01
N GLY A 121 -3.29 16.81 -14.03
CA GLY A 121 -3.66 18.19 -14.12
C GLY A 121 -3.19 18.97 -12.90
N ASP A 122 -4.10 19.62 -12.21
CA ASP A 122 -3.89 20.37 -10.97
C ASP A 122 -4.37 19.61 -9.70
N VAL A 123 -4.47 18.27 -9.77
CA VAL A 123 -4.91 17.44 -8.63
C VAL A 123 -3.82 16.47 -8.22
N PHE A 124 -3.41 16.57 -6.96
CA PHE A 124 -2.64 15.52 -6.30
C PHE A 124 -3.56 14.45 -5.71
N LYS A 125 -3.19 13.20 -5.91
CA LYS A 125 -3.84 12.02 -5.33
C LYS A 125 -2.77 11.23 -4.61
N THR A 126 -3.00 10.94 -3.33
CA THR A 126 -1.99 10.33 -2.48
C THR A 126 -2.59 9.18 -1.69
N PHE A 127 -1.88 8.06 -1.59
CA PHE A 127 -2.08 7.13 -0.51
C PHE A 127 -0.80 6.97 0.31
N GLU A 128 -0.98 6.78 1.61
CA GLU A 128 0.08 6.47 2.56
C GLU A 128 -0.36 5.27 3.40
N ILE A 129 0.55 4.33 3.65
CA ILE A 129 0.35 3.25 4.61
C ILE A 129 1.49 3.23 5.61
N VAL A 130 1.14 3.05 6.89
CA VAL A 130 2.09 3.01 8.01
C VAL A 130 1.87 1.74 8.80
N TYR A 131 2.93 0.98 9.04
CA TYR A 131 2.92 -0.26 9.83
C TYR A 131 4.25 -0.49 10.55
N ASP A 132 4.23 -1.25 11.64
CA ASP A 132 5.45 -1.60 12.36
C ASP A 132 6.37 -2.45 11.48
N ALA A 133 7.68 -2.15 11.47
CA ALA A 133 8.67 -2.82 10.62
C ALA A 133 8.74 -4.33 10.84
N VAL A 134 8.48 -4.81 12.07
CA VAL A 134 8.39 -6.24 12.40
C VAL A 134 7.25 -6.97 11.67
N ARG A 135 6.29 -6.26 11.12
CA ARG A 135 5.16 -6.77 10.33
C ARG A 135 5.43 -6.80 8.83
N GLY A 136 6.66 -6.50 8.42
CA GLY A 136 7.05 -6.45 7.01
C GLY A 136 6.71 -7.73 6.24
N SER A 137 6.85 -8.91 6.85
CA SER A 137 6.49 -10.19 6.22
C SER A 137 5.02 -10.27 5.77
N THR A 138 4.11 -9.57 6.46
CA THR A 138 2.69 -9.50 6.09
C THR A 138 2.39 -8.33 5.16
N TYR A 139 2.95 -7.14 5.47
CA TYR A 139 2.51 -5.90 4.85
C TYR A 139 3.33 -5.44 3.63
N ASN A 140 4.53 -5.96 3.39
CA ASN A 140 5.30 -5.57 2.21
C ASN A 140 4.57 -5.94 0.90
N ASP A 141 4.12 -7.18 0.76
CA ASP A 141 3.39 -7.64 -0.43
C ASP A 141 2.01 -7.00 -0.55
N VAL A 142 1.33 -6.80 0.59
CA VAL A 142 0.05 -6.07 0.67
C VAL A 142 0.22 -4.65 0.17
N THR A 143 1.24 -3.93 0.64
CA THR A 143 1.55 -2.55 0.23
C THR A 143 1.86 -2.46 -1.25
N ASP A 144 2.66 -3.38 -1.79
CA ASP A 144 2.99 -3.43 -3.22
C ASP A 144 1.73 -3.65 -4.08
N ARG A 145 0.84 -4.54 -3.68
CA ARG A 145 -0.43 -4.79 -4.37
C ARG A 145 -1.37 -3.58 -4.31
N ILE A 146 -1.49 -2.93 -3.16
CA ILE A 146 -2.24 -1.68 -3.01
C ILE A 146 -1.66 -0.60 -3.94
N ALA A 147 -0.34 -0.41 -3.92
CA ALA A 147 0.35 0.59 -4.74
C ALA A 147 0.17 0.39 -6.24
N LYS A 148 0.15 -0.86 -6.71
CA LYS A 148 -0.13 -1.23 -8.12
C LYS A 148 -1.59 -0.97 -8.51
N SER A 149 -2.51 -1.11 -7.58
CA SER A 149 -3.94 -0.86 -7.82
C SER A 149 -4.32 0.62 -7.84
N PHE A 150 -3.50 1.50 -7.22
CA PHE A 150 -3.78 2.92 -7.09
C PHE A 150 -3.70 3.64 -8.43
N LYS A 151 -4.86 4.12 -8.90
CA LYS A 151 -5.06 4.80 -10.19
C LYS A 151 -5.73 6.16 -9.97
N GLY A 152 -5.32 7.14 -10.80
CA GLY A 152 -5.90 8.47 -10.73
C GLY A 152 -5.76 9.27 -12.01
#